data_d4c6fc4fb6e58bead15cc5fa189d617d
#
_entry.id   d4c6fc4fb6e58bead15cc5fa189d617d
#
_cell.length_a   1.000
_cell.length_b   1.000
_cell.length_c   1.000
_cell.angle_alpha   90.00
_cell.angle_beta   90.00
_cell.angle_gamma   90.00
#
_symmetry.space_group_name_H-M   'P 1'
#
loop_
_entity.id
_entity.type
_entity.pdbx_description
1 polymer ?
#
loop_
_entity_poly.entity_id
_entity_poly.type
_entity_poly.pdbx_seq_one_letter_code
_entity_poly.pdbx_strand_id
1 'polypeptide(L)'
;FNSLSLLLSLTCPLYKLRSNSMSLVVQKFGGTSVASTKHIQKVAEKIIQARQRGQNVVAVVSAMGDNTDRLDELAKEVNFNKVGAKREIDVLLSTGEQVTIAVLSMMLMKLGCPARSFTGGQAGIFTDKSHTRSRIREIKPDRLLESLELGEVPVVAGFQGIDCHGDITTFGRGGSDTT
;
A
#
# COMPACT_ATOMS: atom_id res chain seq x y z
N PHE A 1 -38.40 -9.87 -33.90
CA PHE A 1 -39.04 -10.20 -32.63
C PHE A 1 -38.13 -11.15 -31.87
N ASN A 2 -37.75 -10.76 -30.66
CA ASN A 2 -36.98 -11.53 -29.65
C ASN A 2 -35.52 -11.87 -29.94
N SER A 3 -34.66 -10.96 -29.52
CA SER A 3 -33.31 -11.34 -29.10
C SER A 3 -32.86 -10.42 -27.95
N LEU A 4 -33.34 -10.71 -26.78
CA LEU A 4 -32.94 -10.08 -25.52
C LEU A 4 -32.81 -11.15 -24.47
N SER A 5 -31.76 -11.99 -24.52
CA SER A 5 -31.39 -12.87 -23.42
C SER A 5 -30.07 -13.61 -23.69
N LEU A 6 -28.94 -12.86 -23.73
CA LEU A 6 -27.62 -13.51 -23.65
C LEU A 6 -26.57 -12.49 -23.17
N LEU A 7 -26.80 -11.94 -21.98
CA LEU A 7 -25.81 -11.11 -21.28
C LEU A 7 -26.06 -11.26 -19.78
N LEU A 8 -25.63 -12.38 -19.21
CA LEU A 8 -25.52 -12.55 -17.75
C LEU A 8 -25.02 -13.97 -17.44
N SER A 9 -23.72 -14.21 -17.62
CA SER A 9 -23.05 -15.32 -16.92
C SER A 9 -21.53 -15.17 -16.97
N LEU A 10 -21.02 -14.06 -16.44
CA LEU A 10 -19.64 -13.95 -15.97
C LEU A 10 -19.68 -13.58 -14.49
N THR A 11 -20.44 -14.34 -13.72
CA THR A 11 -20.30 -14.38 -12.28
C THR A 11 -19.09 -15.24 -11.97
N CYS A 12 -18.04 -14.61 -11.51
CA CYS A 12 -16.91 -15.28 -10.88
C CYS A 12 -17.46 -16.15 -9.72
N PRO A 13 -17.43 -17.49 -9.82
CA PRO A 13 -18.06 -18.36 -8.83
C PRO A 13 -17.07 -18.72 -7.75
N LEU A 14 -16.69 -17.86 -6.82
CA LEU A 14 -15.93 -18.30 -5.64
C LEU A 14 -15.84 -17.26 -4.50
N TYR A 15 -16.86 -16.45 -4.28
CA TYR A 15 -16.88 -15.69 -3.01
C TYR A 15 -18.21 -15.83 -2.27
N LYS A 16 -18.46 -17.05 -1.79
CA LYS A 16 -19.47 -17.28 -0.78
C LYS A 16 -18.86 -16.89 0.56
N LEU A 17 -19.32 -15.79 1.12
CA LEU A 17 -19.03 -15.39 2.50
C LEU A 17 -19.37 -16.57 3.43
N ARG A 18 -18.36 -17.35 3.81
CA ARG A 18 -18.47 -18.23 4.96
C ARG A 18 -18.18 -17.35 6.18
N SER A 19 -19.13 -17.28 7.09
CA SER A 19 -18.98 -16.79 8.47
C SER A 19 -18.09 -17.74 9.27
N ASN A 20 -16.84 -17.89 8.89
CA ASN A 20 -15.77 -18.37 9.73
C ASN A 20 -14.83 -17.18 9.91
N SER A 21 -14.39 -16.89 11.12
CA SER A 21 -13.42 -15.85 11.44
C SER A 21 -12.16 -16.04 10.58
N MET A 22 -12.16 -15.43 9.38
CA MET A 22 -10.98 -15.46 8.54
C MET A 22 -9.86 -14.72 9.27
N SER A 23 -8.72 -15.38 9.47
CA SER A 23 -7.57 -14.74 10.13
C SER A 23 -7.09 -13.57 9.28
N LEU A 24 -6.94 -12.40 9.92
CA LEU A 24 -6.32 -11.24 9.30
C LEU A 24 -4.80 -11.35 9.41
N VAL A 25 -4.11 -11.20 8.29
CA VAL A 25 -2.65 -11.23 8.21
C VAL A 25 -2.14 -9.95 7.58
N VAL A 26 -1.23 -9.26 8.24
CA VAL A 26 -0.48 -8.16 7.66
C VAL A 26 0.85 -8.69 7.14
N GLN A 27 1.11 -8.51 5.85
CA GLN A 27 2.35 -8.93 5.19
C GLN A 27 3.16 -7.70 4.78
N LYS A 28 4.38 -7.57 5.31
CA LYS A 28 5.30 -6.49 4.96
C LYS A 28 6.34 -6.98 3.96
N PHE A 29 6.57 -6.17 2.91
CA PHE A 29 7.57 -6.44 1.87
C PHE A 29 8.53 -5.26 1.75
N GLY A 30 9.80 -5.48 2.08
CA GLY A 30 10.86 -4.48 1.95
C GLY A 30 11.27 -4.21 0.50
N GLY A 31 12.05 -3.15 0.28
CA GLY A 31 12.45 -2.67 -1.04
C GLY A 31 13.10 -3.72 -1.94
N THR A 32 13.93 -4.60 -1.38
CA THR A 32 14.54 -5.72 -2.12
C THR A 32 13.52 -6.75 -2.61
N SER A 33 12.45 -6.97 -1.84
CA SER A 33 11.37 -7.88 -2.21
C SER A 33 10.48 -7.34 -3.33
N VAL A 34 10.48 -6.04 -3.56
CA VAL A 34 9.69 -5.35 -4.59
C VAL A 34 10.56 -4.62 -5.63
N ALA A 35 11.85 -4.97 -5.72
CA ALA A 35 12.85 -4.24 -6.51
C ALA A 35 12.59 -4.20 -8.03
N SER A 36 11.79 -5.09 -8.57
CA SER A 36 11.43 -5.13 -9.99
C SER A 36 10.05 -5.74 -10.20
N THR A 37 9.51 -5.63 -11.41
CA THR A 37 8.23 -6.24 -11.78
C THR A 37 8.22 -7.76 -11.57
N LYS A 38 9.36 -8.43 -11.77
CA LYS A 38 9.51 -9.88 -11.48
C LYS A 38 9.42 -10.17 -9.97
N HIS A 39 9.99 -9.30 -9.14
CA HIS A 39 9.88 -9.41 -7.67
C HIS A 39 8.45 -9.13 -7.22
N ILE A 40 7.82 -8.09 -7.76
CA ILE A 40 6.41 -7.75 -7.49
C ILE A 40 5.48 -8.91 -7.87
N GLN A 41 5.73 -9.60 -8.98
CA GLN A 41 4.96 -10.79 -9.34
C GLN A 41 5.06 -11.89 -8.26
N LYS A 42 6.28 -12.18 -7.77
CA LYS A 42 6.48 -13.17 -6.68
C LYS A 42 5.76 -12.75 -5.39
N VAL A 43 5.75 -11.45 -5.08
CA VAL A 43 5.00 -10.90 -3.93
C VAL A 43 3.50 -11.11 -4.13
N ALA A 44 2.96 -10.78 -5.32
CA ALA A 44 1.56 -10.98 -5.63
C ALA A 44 1.16 -12.46 -5.51
N GLU A 45 1.98 -13.39 -6.01
CA GLU A 45 1.75 -14.83 -5.88
C GLU A 45 1.69 -15.30 -4.42
N LYS A 46 2.57 -14.78 -3.54
CA LYS A 46 2.53 -15.07 -2.09
C LYS A 46 1.24 -14.57 -1.44
N ILE A 47 0.80 -13.36 -1.80
CA ILE A 47 -0.45 -12.79 -1.29
C ILE A 47 -1.64 -13.64 -1.74
N ILE A 48 -1.68 -14.04 -3.02
CA ILE A 48 -2.74 -14.90 -3.56
C ILE A 48 -2.76 -16.26 -2.85
N GLN A 49 -1.61 -16.86 -2.60
CA GLN A 49 -1.53 -18.12 -1.84
C GLN A 49 -2.09 -17.99 -0.41
N ALA A 50 -1.82 -16.87 0.27
CA ALA A 50 -2.38 -16.62 1.60
C ALA A 50 -3.92 -16.48 1.54
N ARG A 51 -4.42 -15.76 0.53
CA ARG A 51 -5.87 -15.65 0.28
C ARG A 51 -6.54 -17.00 -0.02
N GLN A 52 -5.90 -17.84 -0.82
CA GLN A 52 -6.40 -19.20 -1.13
C GLN A 52 -6.49 -20.10 0.12
N ARG A 53 -5.68 -19.81 1.15
CA ARG A 53 -5.77 -20.48 2.47
C ARG A 53 -6.89 -19.91 3.36
N GLY A 54 -7.72 -19.00 2.85
CA GLY A 54 -8.81 -18.37 3.59
C GLY A 54 -8.38 -17.24 4.51
N GLN A 55 -7.23 -16.59 4.24
CA GLN A 55 -6.76 -15.45 5.04
C GLN A 55 -7.21 -14.13 4.40
N ASN A 56 -7.59 -13.16 5.22
CA ASN A 56 -7.65 -11.76 4.84
C ASN A 56 -6.23 -11.18 4.90
N VAL A 57 -5.78 -10.53 3.82
CA VAL A 57 -4.42 -10.02 3.72
C VAL A 57 -4.42 -8.51 3.52
N VAL A 58 -3.66 -7.82 4.34
CA VAL A 58 -3.23 -6.43 4.12
C VAL A 58 -1.74 -6.48 3.76
N ALA A 59 -1.36 -5.92 2.62
CA ALA A 59 0.04 -5.86 2.19
C ALA A 59 0.61 -4.47 2.46
N VAL A 60 1.73 -4.39 3.18
CA VAL A 60 2.49 -3.13 3.39
C VAL A 60 3.78 -3.21 2.59
N VAL A 61 4.07 -2.22 1.77
CA VAL A 61 5.23 -2.24 0.88
C VAL A 61 6.12 -1.01 1.06
N SER A 62 7.42 -1.21 0.86
CA SER A 62 8.42 -0.15 0.71
C SER A 62 8.53 0.29 -0.75
N ALA A 63 9.28 1.36 -1.02
CA ALA A 63 9.66 1.76 -2.36
C ALA A 63 10.45 0.64 -3.08
N MET A 64 10.41 0.62 -4.41
CA MET A 64 11.07 -0.39 -5.24
C MET A 64 12.59 -0.20 -5.21
N GLY A 65 13.33 -1.23 -4.77
CA GLY A 65 14.79 -1.26 -4.84
C GLY A 65 15.44 -0.09 -4.10
N ASP A 66 16.18 0.73 -4.84
CA ASP A 66 16.93 1.90 -4.40
C ASP A 66 16.19 3.24 -4.63
N ASN A 67 14.91 3.21 -4.98
CA ASN A 67 14.16 4.42 -5.32
C ASN A 67 14.18 5.46 -4.20
N THR A 68 14.11 5.05 -2.93
CA THR A 68 14.20 5.99 -1.80
C THR A 68 15.54 6.72 -1.77
N ASP A 69 16.64 6.01 -2.04
CA ASP A 69 17.98 6.62 -2.06
C ASP A 69 18.10 7.61 -3.23
N ARG A 70 17.58 7.28 -4.41
CA ARG A 70 17.53 8.19 -5.57
C ARG A 70 16.72 9.46 -5.29
N LEU A 71 15.58 9.33 -4.62
CA LEU A 71 14.76 10.49 -4.24
C LEU A 71 15.47 11.36 -3.17
N ASP A 72 16.18 10.74 -2.22
CA ASP A 72 16.98 11.44 -1.22
C ASP A 72 18.18 12.19 -1.87
N GLU A 73 18.83 11.57 -2.87
CA GLU A 73 19.87 12.22 -3.67
C GLU A 73 19.31 13.43 -4.43
N LEU A 74 18.17 13.29 -5.09
CA LEU A 74 17.51 14.39 -5.78
C LEU A 74 17.19 15.56 -4.83
N ALA A 75 16.71 15.25 -3.61
CA ALA A 75 16.48 16.27 -2.59
C ALA A 75 17.78 17.00 -2.19
N LYS A 76 18.91 16.29 -2.12
CA LYS A 76 20.22 16.87 -1.80
C LYS A 76 20.78 17.75 -2.94
N GLU A 77 20.57 17.36 -4.20
CA GLU A 77 20.99 18.13 -5.37
C GLU A 77 20.34 19.54 -5.39
N VAL A 78 19.12 19.66 -4.91
CA VAL A 78 18.41 20.94 -4.79
C VAL A 78 18.95 21.78 -3.61
N ASN A 79 19.94 21.28 -2.88
CA ASN A 79 20.64 21.92 -1.77
C ASN A 79 19.71 22.39 -0.63
N PHE A 80 18.88 21.51 -0.19
CA PHE A 80 17.81 21.78 0.76
C PHE A 80 18.29 21.64 2.21
N ASN A 81 18.93 22.67 2.76
CA ASN A 81 19.35 22.71 4.17
C ASN A 81 18.41 23.53 5.08
N LYS A 82 17.27 24.02 4.58
CA LYS A 82 16.37 24.90 5.34
C LYS A 82 15.28 24.10 6.06
N VAL A 83 15.00 24.47 7.31
CA VAL A 83 14.00 23.85 8.19
C VAL A 83 12.61 23.76 7.53
N GLY A 84 12.24 24.71 6.67
CA GLY A 84 10.96 24.72 5.96
C GLY A 84 10.80 23.68 4.85
N ALA A 85 11.87 22.98 4.47
CA ALA A 85 11.85 22.03 3.36
C ALA A 85 11.52 20.60 3.76
N LYS A 86 11.50 20.27 5.04
CA LYS A 86 11.26 18.89 5.50
C LYS A 86 9.93 18.35 5.04
N ARG A 87 8.91 19.22 4.97
CA ARG A 87 7.60 18.87 4.43
C ARG A 87 7.70 18.42 2.97
N GLU A 88 8.42 19.17 2.13
CA GLU A 88 8.57 18.87 0.71
C GLU A 88 9.45 17.61 0.48
N ILE A 89 10.42 17.36 1.39
CA ILE A 89 11.18 16.11 1.39
C ILE A 89 10.25 14.93 1.66
N ASP A 90 9.34 15.04 2.63
CA ASP A 90 8.35 13.99 2.90
C ASP A 90 7.44 13.72 1.70
N VAL A 91 6.97 14.78 1.03
CA VAL A 91 6.19 14.65 -0.21
C VAL A 91 7.00 13.91 -1.28
N LEU A 92 8.24 14.30 -1.50
CA LEU A 92 9.11 13.68 -2.50
C LEU A 92 9.37 12.20 -2.18
N LEU A 93 9.80 11.89 -0.97
CA LEU A 93 10.15 10.52 -0.56
C LEU A 93 8.93 9.59 -0.61
N SER A 94 7.74 10.09 -0.23
CA SER A 94 6.50 9.30 -0.23
C SER A 94 6.11 8.76 -1.61
N THR A 95 6.58 9.38 -2.69
CA THR A 95 6.28 8.94 -4.06
C THR A 95 6.85 7.57 -4.38
N GLY A 96 7.93 7.16 -3.73
CA GLY A 96 8.55 5.85 -3.93
C GLY A 96 7.60 4.70 -3.62
N GLU A 97 6.95 4.74 -2.47
CA GLU A 97 5.96 3.74 -2.07
C GLU A 97 4.67 3.86 -2.89
N GLN A 98 4.28 5.07 -3.32
CA GLN A 98 3.10 5.27 -4.16
C GLN A 98 3.24 4.56 -5.51
N VAL A 99 4.43 4.55 -6.10
CA VAL A 99 4.70 3.73 -7.29
C VAL A 99 4.51 2.26 -6.98
N THR A 100 5.07 1.77 -5.87
CA THR A 100 5.04 0.35 -5.52
C THR A 100 3.62 -0.15 -5.28
N ILE A 101 2.80 0.60 -4.51
CA ILE A 101 1.41 0.17 -4.22
C ILE A 101 0.57 0.09 -5.49
N ALA A 102 0.75 1.03 -6.41
CA ALA A 102 0.04 1.01 -7.68
C ALA A 102 0.44 -0.19 -8.54
N VAL A 103 1.75 -0.45 -8.70
CA VAL A 103 2.25 -1.55 -9.53
C VAL A 103 1.87 -2.91 -8.93
N LEU A 104 1.95 -3.09 -7.60
CA LEU A 104 1.55 -4.34 -6.95
C LEU A 104 0.03 -4.56 -7.06
N SER A 105 -0.79 -3.52 -6.88
CA SER A 105 -2.23 -3.64 -7.05
C SER A 105 -2.61 -4.03 -8.48
N MET A 106 -1.98 -3.41 -9.49
CA MET A 106 -2.18 -3.79 -10.90
C MET A 106 -1.74 -5.24 -11.16
N MET A 107 -0.64 -5.70 -10.54
CA MET A 107 -0.17 -7.08 -10.70
C MET A 107 -1.15 -8.08 -10.08
N LEU A 108 -1.69 -7.79 -8.88
CA LEU A 108 -2.72 -8.61 -8.24
C LEU A 108 -3.96 -8.71 -9.12
N MET A 109 -4.46 -7.58 -9.63
CA MET A 109 -5.61 -7.53 -10.54
C MET A 109 -5.36 -8.33 -11.82
N LYS A 110 -4.18 -8.20 -12.42
CA LYS A 110 -3.77 -8.98 -13.60
C LYS A 110 -3.81 -10.49 -13.34
N LEU A 111 -3.50 -10.91 -12.11
CA LEU A 111 -3.54 -12.31 -11.67
C LEU A 111 -4.92 -12.75 -11.15
N GLY A 112 -5.97 -11.94 -11.35
CA GLY A 112 -7.34 -12.24 -10.96
C GLY A 112 -7.65 -12.04 -9.46
N CYS A 113 -6.79 -11.34 -8.72
CA CYS A 113 -6.99 -11.03 -7.32
C CYS A 113 -7.37 -9.55 -7.15
N PRO A 114 -8.61 -9.22 -6.74
CA PRO A 114 -9.02 -7.85 -6.48
C PRO A 114 -8.10 -7.18 -5.45
N ALA A 115 -7.66 -5.97 -5.72
CA ALA A 115 -6.76 -5.23 -4.85
C ALA A 115 -6.99 -3.73 -4.97
N ARG A 116 -6.67 -2.99 -3.91
CA ARG A 116 -6.76 -1.52 -3.86
C ARG A 116 -5.55 -0.94 -3.17
N SER A 117 -4.93 0.07 -3.79
CA SER A 117 -3.79 0.78 -3.21
C SER A 117 -4.25 1.89 -2.27
N PHE A 118 -3.47 2.09 -1.19
CA PHE A 118 -3.70 3.12 -0.18
C PHE A 118 -2.39 3.80 0.17
N THR A 119 -2.35 5.13 0.09
CA THR A 119 -1.29 5.92 0.75
C THR A 119 -1.43 5.81 2.26
N GLY A 120 -0.41 6.22 3.04
CA GLY A 120 -0.49 6.20 4.50
C GLY A 120 -1.70 6.97 5.04
N GLY A 121 -1.97 8.15 4.50
CA GLY A 121 -3.15 8.95 4.88
C GLY A 121 -4.47 8.27 4.51
N GLN A 122 -4.57 7.66 3.33
CA GLN A 122 -5.76 6.90 2.93
C GLN A 122 -5.97 5.63 3.76
N ALA A 123 -4.89 5.04 4.27
CA ALA A 123 -4.92 3.92 5.19
C ALA A 123 -5.29 4.33 6.64
N GLY A 124 -5.43 5.63 6.88
CA GLY A 124 -5.79 6.19 8.20
C GLY A 124 -4.61 6.27 9.17
N ILE A 125 -3.38 6.36 8.68
CA ILE A 125 -2.18 6.50 9.52
C ILE A 125 -1.96 7.98 9.85
N PHE A 126 -2.26 8.37 11.08
CA PHE A 126 -2.08 9.73 11.58
C PHE A 126 -0.80 9.85 12.41
N THR A 127 -0.06 10.94 12.19
CA THR A 127 1.24 11.18 12.79
C THR A 127 1.31 12.51 13.55
N ASP A 128 2.43 12.74 14.22
CA ASP A 128 2.82 14.08 14.67
C ASP A 128 3.41 14.89 13.51
N LYS A 129 3.68 16.18 13.74
CA LYS A 129 4.20 17.16 12.77
C LYS A 129 5.72 17.11 12.57
N SER A 130 6.38 16.04 13.04
CA SER A 130 7.84 15.94 12.98
C SER A 130 8.29 15.42 11.61
N HIS A 131 8.14 16.26 10.57
CA HIS A 131 8.56 15.89 9.20
C HIS A 131 9.94 15.22 9.15
N THR A 132 10.08 14.19 8.29
CA THR A 132 11.25 13.32 8.11
C THR A 132 11.55 12.36 9.25
N ARG A 133 10.85 12.46 10.39
CA ARG A 133 10.99 11.59 11.58
C ARG A 133 9.69 11.54 12.39
N SER A 134 8.56 11.54 11.71
CA SER A 134 7.25 11.53 12.36
C SER A 134 7.01 10.22 13.12
N ARG A 135 6.13 10.30 14.11
CA ARG A 135 5.70 9.15 14.90
C ARG A 135 4.20 8.95 14.72
N ILE A 136 3.78 7.71 14.58
CA ILE A 136 2.37 7.34 14.52
C ILE A 136 1.71 7.75 15.84
N ARG A 137 0.60 8.47 15.76
CA ARG A 137 -0.24 8.88 16.87
C ARG A 137 -1.50 8.04 16.97
N GLU A 138 -2.09 7.73 15.82
CA GLU A 138 -3.34 7.00 15.73
C GLU A 138 -3.41 6.26 14.39
N ILE A 139 -4.10 5.12 14.36
CA ILE A 139 -4.46 4.43 13.12
C ILE A 139 -5.97 4.24 13.10
N LYS A 140 -6.62 4.72 12.04
CA LYS A 140 -8.06 4.53 11.75
C LYS A 140 -8.22 3.69 10.48
N PRO A 141 -8.30 2.37 10.59
CA PRO A 141 -8.22 1.47 9.44
C PRO A 141 -9.55 1.28 8.70
N ASP A 142 -10.55 2.14 8.91
CA ASP A 142 -11.92 1.95 8.41
C ASP A 142 -11.94 1.63 6.89
N ARG A 143 -11.19 2.39 6.09
CA ARG A 143 -11.11 2.18 4.64
C ARG A 143 -10.42 0.87 4.25
N LEU A 144 -9.49 0.38 5.08
CA LEU A 144 -8.85 -0.93 4.87
C LEU A 144 -9.84 -2.05 5.17
N LEU A 145 -10.61 -1.90 6.25
CA LEU A 145 -11.66 -2.87 6.62
C LEU A 145 -12.75 -2.94 5.55
N GLU A 146 -13.24 -1.80 5.06
CA GLU A 146 -14.18 -1.73 3.94
C GLU A 146 -13.65 -2.46 2.69
N SER A 147 -12.38 -2.24 2.33
CA SER A 147 -11.75 -2.91 1.19
C SER A 147 -11.67 -4.43 1.39
N LEU A 148 -11.35 -4.88 2.61
CA LEU A 148 -11.37 -6.32 2.95
C LEU A 148 -12.77 -6.92 2.85
N GLU A 149 -13.82 -6.21 3.30
CA GLU A 149 -15.22 -6.63 3.18
C GLU A 149 -15.66 -6.75 1.72
N LEU A 150 -15.16 -5.90 0.85
CA LEU A 150 -15.35 -5.98 -0.61
C LEU A 150 -14.57 -7.14 -1.27
N GLY A 151 -13.78 -7.89 -0.47
CA GLY A 151 -12.96 -8.98 -0.97
C GLY A 151 -11.67 -8.55 -1.66
N GLU A 152 -11.30 -7.29 -1.54
CA GLU A 152 -10.05 -6.76 -2.10
C GLU A 152 -8.86 -7.03 -1.15
N VAL A 153 -7.65 -6.95 -1.69
CA VAL A 153 -6.40 -6.88 -0.93
C VAL A 153 -6.01 -5.41 -0.78
N PRO A 154 -6.07 -4.81 0.43
CA PRO A 154 -5.49 -3.50 0.66
C PRO A 154 -3.97 -3.55 0.51
N VAL A 155 -3.41 -2.71 -0.37
CA VAL A 155 -1.97 -2.54 -0.56
C VAL A 155 -1.58 -1.16 -0.05
N VAL A 156 -0.89 -1.12 1.08
CA VAL A 156 -0.58 0.10 1.83
C VAL A 156 0.84 0.56 1.59
N ALA A 157 1.02 1.84 1.31
CA ALA A 157 2.33 2.47 1.27
C ALA A 157 2.88 2.56 2.70
N GLY A 158 3.96 1.83 2.97
CA GLY A 158 4.71 1.95 4.21
C GLY A 158 5.44 3.29 4.31
N PHE A 159 6.16 3.52 5.42
CA PHE A 159 7.04 4.67 5.62
C PHE A 159 6.34 6.02 5.73
N GLN A 160 5.06 6.17 5.50
CA GLN A 160 4.35 7.44 5.42
C GLN A 160 3.01 7.45 6.18
N GLY A 161 2.60 8.64 6.61
CA GLY A 161 1.30 8.96 7.16
C GLY A 161 0.92 10.39 6.83
N ILE A 162 -0.04 10.95 7.55
CA ILE A 162 -0.43 12.36 7.47
C ILE A 162 -0.48 12.96 8.88
N ASP A 163 -0.16 14.25 8.97
CA ASP A 163 -0.34 15.00 10.20
C ASP A 163 -1.77 15.54 10.34
N CYS A 164 -2.03 16.32 11.38
CA CYS A 164 -3.35 16.90 11.65
C CYS A 164 -3.78 17.98 10.66
N HIS A 165 -2.91 18.45 9.78
CA HIS A 165 -3.21 19.36 8.67
C HIS A 165 -3.46 18.62 7.36
N GLY A 166 -3.26 17.30 7.34
CA GLY A 166 -3.33 16.48 6.13
C GLY A 166 -2.03 16.49 5.33
N ASP A 167 -0.96 17.08 5.86
CA ASP A 167 0.35 17.05 5.22
C ASP A 167 0.99 15.67 5.33
N ILE A 168 1.61 15.22 4.22
CA ILE A 168 2.33 13.95 4.20
C ILE A 168 3.54 14.04 5.13
N THR A 169 3.74 12.98 5.90
CA THR A 169 4.88 12.82 6.79
C THR A 169 5.56 11.48 6.58
N THR A 170 6.88 11.40 6.82
CA THR A 170 7.62 10.14 6.77
C THR A 170 8.25 9.79 8.11
N PHE A 171 8.45 8.48 8.37
CA PHE A 171 8.89 7.97 9.68
C PHE A 171 10.42 7.93 9.86
N GLY A 172 11.19 8.36 8.88
CA GLY A 172 12.64 8.23 8.87
C GLY A 172 13.11 6.84 8.41
N ARG A 173 14.43 6.64 8.31
CA ARG A 173 15.01 5.37 7.81
C ARG A 173 14.52 4.17 8.66
N GLY A 174 14.10 3.11 8.00
CA GLY A 174 13.51 1.93 8.65
C GLY A 174 12.02 2.07 9.00
N GLY A 175 11.37 3.18 8.68
CA GLY A 175 9.98 3.46 9.03
C GLY A 175 8.95 2.50 8.43
N SER A 176 9.28 1.77 7.35
CA SER A 176 8.40 0.73 6.80
C SER A 176 8.19 -0.45 7.76
N ASP A 177 9.12 -0.68 8.69
CA ASP A 177 8.99 -1.73 9.71
C ASP A 177 8.08 -1.30 10.87
N THR A 178 7.79 -0.01 10.96
CA THR A 178 6.93 0.58 12.00
C THR A 178 5.47 0.67 11.53
N THR A 179 5.25 0.58 10.22
CA THR A 179 3.91 0.59 9.61
C THR A 179 3.28 -0.79 9.69
#